data_228576b14db63fb61e1a4e7ab44f5ef4
#
_entry.id   228576b14db63fb61e1a4e7ab44f5ef4
#
_cell.length_a   1.000
_cell.length_b   1.000
_cell.length_c   1.000
_cell.angle_alpha   90.00
_cell.angle_beta   90.00
_cell.angle_gamma   90.00
#
_symmetry.space_group_name_H-M   'P 1'
#
loop_
_entity.id
_entity.type
_entity.pdbx_description
1 polymer ?
#
loop_
_entity_poly.entity_id
_entity_poly.type
_entity_poly.pdbx_seq_one_letter_code
_entity_poly.pdbx_strand_id
1 'polypeptide(L)'
;MKKIILLTLISGLLIACQQGVIFSEFQSLPAQGWSADSVMVFSPNITDTMGDYQMQVTVRHTDRYPYQNLWLFVNVKKDSMVLRCDTIESFMANERGEWYGSGMKIYELPLLYLEHITLSEGEYEVTIQQGMREDILRGITDVGVSVLRIEN
;
A
#
# COMPACT_ATOMS: atom_id res chain seq x y z
N MET A 1 2.81 18.54 -43.78
CA MET A 1 1.47 18.26 -43.23
C MET A 1 1.35 16.88 -42.61
N LYS A 2 1.77 15.79 -43.25
CA LYS A 2 1.69 14.43 -42.69
C LYS A 2 2.51 14.19 -41.40
N LYS A 3 3.67 14.88 -41.25
CA LYS A 3 4.53 14.73 -40.05
C LYS A 3 3.98 15.47 -38.81
N ILE A 4 3.21 16.53 -38.97
CA ILE A 4 2.59 17.29 -37.88
C ILE A 4 1.38 16.53 -37.32
N ILE A 5 0.63 15.84 -38.18
CA ILE A 5 -0.52 15.02 -37.76
C ILE A 5 -0.06 13.82 -36.94
N LEU A 6 1.10 13.23 -37.26
CA LEU A 6 1.67 12.12 -36.48
C LEU A 6 2.13 12.55 -35.08
N LEU A 7 2.66 13.77 -34.95
CA LEU A 7 3.14 14.30 -33.66
C LEU A 7 1.99 14.63 -32.71
N THR A 8 0.86 15.11 -33.23
CA THR A 8 -0.36 15.37 -32.43
C THR A 8 -1.08 14.09 -32.00
N LEU A 9 -0.95 13.00 -32.76
CA LEU A 9 -1.55 11.71 -32.38
C LEU A 9 -0.80 11.04 -31.21
N ILE A 10 0.53 11.26 -31.10
CA ILE A 10 1.37 10.70 -30.02
C ILE A 10 1.15 11.45 -28.70
N SER A 11 0.78 12.74 -28.74
CA SER A 11 0.53 13.56 -27.53
C SER A 11 -0.76 13.16 -26.78
N GLY A 12 -1.68 12.46 -27.41
CA GLY A 12 -2.96 12.04 -26.81
C GLY A 12 -2.91 10.76 -25.98
N LEU A 13 -1.79 10.03 -25.98
CA LEU A 13 -1.69 8.69 -25.37
C LEU A 13 -1.13 8.67 -23.94
N LEU A 14 -0.84 9.84 -23.33
CA LEU A 14 -0.20 9.91 -22.00
C LEU A 14 -1.16 10.23 -20.85
N ILE A 15 -2.47 10.25 -21.09
CA ILE A 15 -3.46 10.41 -20.00
C ILE A 15 -4.00 9.02 -19.65
N ALA A 16 -3.15 8.14 -19.18
CA ALA A 16 -3.60 7.04 -18.33
C ALA A 16 -3.78 7.62 -16.92
N CYS A 17 -4.87 8.37 -16.69
CA CYS A 17 -5.34 8.66 -15.35
C CYS A 17 -5.56 7.31 -14.66
N GLN A 18 -4.91 7.07 -13.54
CA GLN A 18 -5.31 6.04 -12.59
C GLN A 18 -6.67 6.49 -12.02
N GLN A 19 -7.73 6.15 -12.73
CA GLN A 19 -9.09 6.44 -12.28
C GLN A 19 -9.32 5.67 -10.99
N GLY A 20 -9.80 6.37 -9.96
CA GLY A 20 -10.20 5.77 -8.69
C GLY A 20 -9.20 5.88 -7.55
N VAL A 21 -7.91 6.14 -7.78
CA VAL A 21 -6.94 6.33 -6.68
C VAL A 21 -7.12 7.72 -6.08
N ILE A 22 -7.55 7.79 -4.82
CA ILE A 22 -7.74 9.04 -4.08
C ILE A 22 -6.60 9.33 -3.10
N PHE A 23 -5.88 8.29 -2.69
CA PHE A 23 -4.70 8.40 -1.84
C PHE A 23 -3.71 7.29 -2.19
N SER A 24 -2.44 7.63 -2.29
CA SER A 24 -1.35 6.66 -2.42
C SER A 24 -0.06 7.29 -1.89
N GLU A 25 0.49 6.69 -0.85
CA GLU A 25 1.72 7.14 -0.21
C GLU A 25 2.59 5.94 0.14
N PHE A 26 3.91 6.09 -0.03
CA PHE A 26 4.90 5.15 0.45
C PHE A 26 5.82 5.83 1.45
N GLN A 27 6.17 5.12 2.50
CA GLN A 27 7.18 5.54 3.47
C GLN A 27 8.32 4.53 3.48
N SER A 28 9.54 5.06 3.35
CA SER A 28 10.75 4.22 3.36
C SER A 28 11.19 3.92 4.79
N LEU A 29 11.68 2.71 4.97
CA LEU A 29 12.22 2.23 6.23
C LEU A 29 13.73 2.45 6.31
N PRO A 30 14.28 2.57 7.53
CA PRO A 30 15.71 2.68 7.74
C PRO A 30 16.47 1.47 7.15
N ALA A 31 17.70 1.69 6.66
CA ALA A 31 18.52 0.64 6.05
C ALA A 31 18.86 -0.52 7.00
N GLN A 32 18.85 -0.28 8.32
CA GLN A 32 19.04 -1.30 9.35
C GLN A 32 17.86 -2.23 9.54
N GLY A 33 16.66 -1.83 9.07
CA GLY A 33 15.42 -2.59 9.15
C GLY A 33 14.29 -1.85 9.86
N TRP A 34 13.14 -2.51 9.93
CA TRP A 34 11.92 -2.01 10.56
C TRP A 34 11.87 -2.41 12.02
N SER A 35 11.99 -1.45 12.95
CA SER A 35 11.84 -1.71 14.38
C SER A 35 10.41 -2.15 14.73
N ALA A 36 10.28 -3.11 15.64
CA ALA A 36 8.99 -3.54 16.18
C ALA A 36 8.21 -2.40 16.86
N ASP A 37 8.92 -1.40 17.40
CA ASP A 37 8.32 -0.22 18.05
C ASP A 37 7.95 0.88 17.04
N SER A 38 8.36 0.76 15.77
CA SER A 38 8.08 1.77 14.75
C SER A 38 6.73 1.56 14.12
N VAL A 39 5.84 2.53 14.33
CA VAL A 39 4.53 2.61 13.69
C VAL A 39 4.61 3.56 12.49
N MET A 40 4.22 3.09 11.32
CA MET A 40 4.09 3.92 10.13
C MET A 40 2.68 4.51 10.10
N VAL A 41 2.58 5.81 9.84
CA VAL A 41 1.31 6.55 9.92
C VAL A 41 1.02 7.19 8.57
N PHE A 42 -0.14 6.91 8.02
CA PHE A 42 -0.65 7.46 6.77
C PHE A 42 -1.94 8.23 7.03
N SER A 43 -2.14 9.34 6.32
CA SER A 43 -3.25 10.26 6.57
C SER A 43 -4.08 10.51 5.31
N PRO A 44 -4.87 9.50 4.84
CA PRO A 44 -5.77 9.73 3.72
C PRO A 44 -6.89 10.70 4.09
N ASN A 45 -7.14 11.66 3.19
CA ASN A 45 -8.26 12.60 3.30
C ASN A 45 -9.35 12.23 2.28
N ILE A 46 -10.55 11.91 2.77
CA ILE A 46 -11.71 11.59 1.97
C ILE A 46 -12.52 12.86 1.78
N THR A 47 -12.77 13.25 0.54
CA THR A 47 -13.50 14.47 0.17
C THR A 47 -14.96 14.23 -0.19
N ASP A 48 -15.32 12.98 -0.44
CA ASP A 48 -16.69 12.62 -0.75
C ASP A 48 -17.54 12.49 0.52
N THR A 49 -18.77 12.97 0.47
CA THR A 49 -19.70 12.93 1.62
C THR A 49 -19.87 11.50 2.15
N MET A 50 -19.97 10.52 1.25
CA MET A 50 -19.98 9.08 1.52
C MET A 50 -19.64 8.33 0.23
N GLY A 51 -18.82 7.29 0.33
CA GLY A 51 -18.45 6.46 -0.81
C GLY A 51 -17.91 5.11 -0.39
N ASP A 52 -17.84 4.22 -1.34
CA ASP A 52 -17.25 2.89 -1.17
C ASP A 52 -15.84 2.86 -1.73
N TYR A 53 -14.95 2.27 -0.96
CA TYR A 53 -13.52 2.28 -1.23
C TYR A 53 -12.89 0.92 -1.00
N GLN A 54 -11.80 0.71 -1.69
CA GLN A 54 -10.84 -0.36 -1.45
C GLN A 54 -9.60 0.21 -0.78
N MET A 55 -9.09 -0.46 0.24
CA MET A 55 -7.84 -0.08 0.88
C MET A 55 -6.80 -1.18 0.68
N GLN A 56 -5.64 -0.79 0.19
CA GLN A 56 -4.54 -1.68 -0.10
C GLN A 56 -3.30 -1.26 0.69
N VAL A 57 -2.68 -2.23 1.34
CA VAL A 57 -1.33 -2.10 1.88
C VAL A 57 -0.37 -2.67 0.87
N THR A 58 0.73 -1.98 0.58
CA THR A 58 1.77 -2.47 -0.31
C THR A 58 3.08 -2.53 0.45
N VAL A 59 3.79 -3.64 0.30
CA VAL A 59 5.10 -3.84 0.92
C VAL A 59 6.15 -3.99 -0.16
N ARG A 60 7.28 -3.27 -0.01
CA ARG A 60 8.48 -3.49 -0.83
C ARG A 60 9.54 -4.16 0.01
N HIS A 61 10.15 -5.19 -0.55
CA HIS A 61 11.20 -5.94 0.12
C HIS A 61 12.32 -6.36 -0.85
N THR A 62 13.44 -6.72 -0.28
CA THR A 62 14.57 -7.30 -1.02
C THR A 62 14.64 -8.82 -0.78
N ASP A 63 15.55 -9.49 -1.49
CA ASP A 63 15.92 -10.90 -1.28
C ASP A 63 16.53 -11.18 0.10
N ARG A 64 16.83 -10.14 0.88
CA ARG A 64 17.32 -10.24 2.27
C ARG A 64 16.22 -10.43 3.30
N TYR A 65 14.95 -10.35 2.90
CA TYR A 65 13.83 -10.67 3.80
C TYR A 65 13.88 -12.15 4.16
N PRO A 66 13.95 -12.53 5.47
CA PRO A 66 14.31 -13.90 5.83
C PRO A 66 13.10 -14.86 5.97
N TYR A 67 11.87 -14.39 5.76
CA TYR A 67 10.66 -15.18 6.00
C TYR A 67 9.80 -15.32 4.75
N GLN A 68 8.94 -16.35 4.71
CA GLN A 68 7.96 -16.57 3.66
C GLN A 68 6.63 -15.85 3.91
N ASN A 69 6.42 -15.33 5.13
CA ASN A 69 5.23 -14.60 5.53
C ASN A 69 5.60 -13.32 6.25
N LEU A 70 4.64 -12.43 6.34
CA LEU A 70 4.74 -11.16 7.07
C LEU A 70 3.44 -10.92 7.84
N TRP A 71 3.56 -10.71 9.15
CA TRP A 71 2.48 -10.29 10.02
C TRP A 71 2.51 -8.78 10.17
N LEU A 72 1.34 -8.14 10.01
CA LEU A 72 1.16 -6.71 10.18
C LEU A 72 -0.01 -6.42 11.11
N PHE A 73 0.16 -5.46 12.00
CA PHE A 73 -0.93 -4.82 12.73
C PHE A 73 -1.36 -3.59 11.94
N VAL A 74 -2.64 -3.52 11.58
CA VAL A 74 -3.19 -2.43 10.79
C VAL A 74 -4.39 -1.84 11.53
N ASN A 75 -4.33 -0.53 11.82
CA ASN A 75 -5.46 0.17 12.41
C ASN A 75 -5.93 1.28 11.47
N VAL A 76 -7.23 1.47 11.41
CA VAL A 76 -7.87 2.57 10.69
C VAL A 76 -8.71 3.36 11.69
N LYS A 77 -8.45 4.65 11.79
CA LYS A 77 -9.17 5.57 12.65
C LYS A 77 -9.71 6.74 11.85
N LYS A 78 -10.78 7.33 12.33
CA LYS A 78 -11.30 8.64 11.93
C LYS A 78 -11.46 9.47 13.17
N ASP A 79 -10.85 10.65 13.21
CA ASP A 79 -10.79 11.48 14.41
C ASP A 79 -10.18 10.66 15.60
N SER A 80 -10.95 10.47 16.67
CA SER A 80 -10.53 9.63 17.82
C SER A 80 -11.19 8.24 17.80
N MET A 81 -11.97 7.91 16.78
CA MET A 81 -12.73 6.67 16.70
C MET A 81 -11.93 5.60 15.92
N VAL A 82 -11.73 4.44 16.54
CA VAL A 82 -11.14 3.27 15.87
C VAL A 82 -12.24 2.60 15.04
N LEU A 83 -12.06 2.57 13.72
CA LEU A 83 -12.96 1.90 12.78
C LEU A 83 -12.55 0.44 12.57
N ARG A 84 -11.23 0.18 12.51
CA ARG A 84 -10.66 -1.15 12.31
C ARG A 84 -9.40 -1.30 13.14
N CYS A 85 -9.19 -2.53 13.63
CA CYS A 85 -7.97 -2.93 14.33
C CYS A 85 -7.74 -4.40 13.99
N ASP A 86 -6.89 -4.66 13.01
CA ASP A 86 -6.73 -5.98 12.43
C ASP A 86 -5.27 -6.45 12.51
N THR A 87 -5.11 -7.77 12.64
CA THR A 87 -3.82 -8.45 12.43
C THR A 87 -3.93 -9.23 11.14
N ILE A 88 -3.09 -8.90 10.17
CA ILE A 88 -3.10 -9.56 8.86
C ILE A 88 -1.82 -10.36 8.65
N GLU A 89 -1.94 -11.53 8.05
CA GLU A 89 -0.82 -12.30 7.56
C GLU A 89 -0.77 -12.21 6.04
N SER A 90 0.40 -11.95 5.50
CA SER A 90 0.66 -12.01 4.08
C SER A 90 1.73 -13.02 3.77
N PHE A 91 1.51 -13.85 2.75
CA PHE A 91 2.54 -14.69 2.18
C PHE A 91 3.40 -13.87 1.22
N MET A 92 4.70 -13.83 1.49
CA MET A 92 5.71 -13.10 0.72
C MET A 92 6.32 -13.97 -0.37
N ALA A 93 6.35 -15.30 -0.15
CA ALA A 93 6.89 -16.28 -1.08
C ALA A 93 6.05 -17.56 -1.08
N ASN A 94 6.17 -18.34 -2.17
CA ASN A 94 5.57 -19.66 -2.26
C ASN A 94 6.39 -20.72 -1.52
N GLU A 95 5.91 -21.98 -1.51
CA GLU A 95 6.58 -23.11 -0.84
C GLU A 95 7.98 -23.42 -1.40
N ARG A 96 8.30 -22.94 -2.62
CA ARG A 96 9.61 -23.10 -3.26
C ARG A 96 10.57 -21.98 -2.92
N GLY A 97 10.11 -20.95 -2.17
CA GLY A 97 10.89 -19.77 -1.83
C GLY A 97 10.92 -18.72 -2.97
N GLU A 98 10.06 -18.84 -3.97
CA GLU A 98 9.94 -17.83 -5.02
C GLU A 98 9.07 -16.69 -4.52
N TRP A 99 9.59 -15.46 -4.60
CA TRP A 99 8.89 -14.26 -4.12
C TRP A 99 7.62 -13.98 -4.91
N TYR A 100 6.56 -13.64 -4.20
CA TYR A 100 5.39 -13.01 -4.79
C TYR A 100 5.67 -11.54 -5.09
N GLY A 101 4.82 -10.93 -5.93
CA GLY A 101 4.98 -9.55 -6.33
C GLY A 101 5.83 -9.39 -7.60
N SER A 102 6.14 -8.15 -7.93
CA SER A 102 6.88 -7.77 -9.13
C SER A 102 8.17 -7.05 -8.78
N GLY A 103 9.23 -7.30 -9.56
CA GLY A 103 10.52 -6.64 -9.39
C GLY A 103 11.70 -7.57 -9.67
N MET A 104 12.92 -7.03 -9.59
CA MET A 104 14.15 -7.81 -9.79
C MET A 104 15.09 -7.79 -8.59
N LYS A 105 15.20 -6.66 -7.90
CA LYS A 105 16.02 -6.48 -6.69
C LYS A 105 15.20 -6.02 -5.50
N ILE A 106 14.15 -5.26 -5.79
CA ILE A 106 13.10 -4.85 -4.86
C ILE A 106 11.83 -5.44 -5.43
N TYR A 107 11.15 -6.23 -4.63
CA TYR A 107 9.86 -6.84 -4.95
C TYR A 107 8.76 -6.00 -4.34
N GLU A 108 7.80 -5.60 -5.15
CA GLU A 108 6.61 -4.88 -4.69
C GLU A 108 5.44 -5.85 -4.63
N LEU A 109 4.88 -6.01 -3.46
CA LEU A 109 3.77 -6.90 -3.18
C LEU A 109 2.58 -6.11 -2.67
N PRO A 110 1.55 -5.88 -3.49
CA PRO A 110 0.29 -5.32 -3.06
C PRO A 110 -0.53 -6.35 -2.29
N LEU A 111 -1.00 -5.96 -1.11
CA LEU A 111 -1.84 -6.76 -0.23
C LEU A 111 -3.22 -6.11 -0.19
N LEU A 112 -4.23 -6.82 -0.66
CA LEU A 112 -5.60 -6.33 -0.53
C LEU A 112 -6.02 -6.45 0.93
N TYR A 113 -6.04 -5.30 1.64
CA TYR A 113 -6.41 -5.27 3.05
C TYR A 113 -7.92 -5.22 3.26
N LEU A 114 -8.59 -4.27 2.61
CA LEU A 114 -10.05 -4.15 2.63
C LEU A 114 -10.56 -4.06 1.19
N GLU A 115 -11.29 -5.07 0.76
CA GLU A 115 -11.90 -5.09 -0.57
C GLU A 115 -13.04 -4.08 -0.69
N HIS A 116 -13.74 -3.86 0.42
CA HIS A 116 -14.85 -2.93 0.49
C HIS A 116 -14.94 -2.28 1.87
N ILE A 117 -14.90 -0.95 1.90
CA ILE A 117 -15.12 -0.14 3.10
C ILE A 117 -15.89 1.12 2.72
N THR A 118 -16.97 1.43 3.43
CA THR A 118 -17.69 2.68 3.26
C THR A 118 -17.07 3.75 4.14
N LEU A 119 -16.58 4.83 3.52
CA LEU A 119 -15.97 5.97 4.21
C LEU A 119 -16.79 7.24 3.93
N SER A 120 -16.89 8.10 4.94
CA SER A 120 -17.45 9.44 4.84
C SER A 120 -16.36 10.50 4.76
N GLU A 121 -16.70 11.70 4.33
CA GLU A 121 -15.78 12.84 4.28
C GLU A 121 -15.02 13.02 5.61
N GLY A 122 -13.72 13.30 5.53
CA GLY A 122 -12.85 13.61 6.65
C GLY A 122 -11.45 13.03 6.54
N GLU A 123 -10.64 13.35 7.54
CA GLU A 123 -9.28 12.84 7.67
C GLU A 123 -9.29 11.49 8.41
N TYR A 124 -8.52 10.56 7.87
CA TYR A 124 -8.33 9.23 8.44
C TYR A 124 -6.88 9.05 8.84
N GLU A 125 -6.64 8.21 9.82
CA GLU A 125 -5.32 7.75 10.20
C GLU A 125 -5.25 6.23 9.96
N VAL A 126 -4.31 5.81 9.11
CA VAL A 126 -3.99 4.40 8.92
C VAL A 126 -2.62 4.14 9.51
N THR A 127 -2.55 3.28 10.51
CA THR A 127 -1.27 2.91 11.12
C THR A 127 -0.90 1.48 10.78
N ILE A 128 0.37 1.26 10.44
CA ILE A 128 0.91 -0.05 10.11
C ILE A 128 2.16 -0.30 10.96
N GLN A 129 2.20 -1.45 11.61
CA GLN A 129 3.32 -1.91 12.42
C GLN A 129 3.62 -3.37 12.09
N GLN A 130 4.90 -3.74 12.07
CA GLN A 130 5.28 -5.13 11.89
C GLN A 130 4.89 -5.97 13.10
N GLY A 131 4.35 -7.17 12.86
CA GLY A 131 3.91 -8.14 13.89
C GLY A 131 4.80 -9.38 13.97
N MET A 132 6.02 -9.33 13.42
CA MET A 132 6.98 -10.42 13.50
C MET A 132 7.64 -10.46 14.87
N ARG A 133 8.29 -11.60 15.21
CA ARG A 133 9.00 -11.78 16.49
C ARG A 133 10.43 -11.21 16.48
N GLU A 134 10.70 -10.29 15.57
CA GLU A 134 12.00 -9.64 15.43
C GLU A 134 11.95 -8.21 15.96
N ASP A 135 12.88 -7.81 16.80
CA ASP A 135 13.00 -6.43 17.26
C ASP A 135 13.32 -5.49 16.08
N ILE A 136 14.15 -5.96 15.13
CA ILE A 136 14.50 -5.25 13.89
C ILE A 136 14.30 -6.19 12.70
N LEU A 137 13.22 -6.02 11.99
CA LEU A 137 12.88 -6.80 10.80
C LEU A 137 13.64 -6.28 9.58
N ARG A 138 14.55 -7.09 9.04
CA ARG A 138 15.37 -6.71 7.88
C ARG A 138 14.71 -7.10 6.56
N GLY A 139 15.12 -6.44 5.50
CA GLY A 139 14.72 -6.78 4.13
C GLY A 139 13.46 -6.10 3.64
N ILE A 140 12.63 -5.52 4.51
CA ILE A 140 11.55 -4.62 4.12
C ILE A 140 12.15 -3.24 3.88
N THR A 141 11.86 -2.63 2.74
CA THR A 141 12.38 -1.31 2.34
C THR A 141 11.36 -0.20 2.43
N ASP A 142 10.12 -0.49 2.07
CA ASP A 142 9.04 0.49 2.07
C ASP A 142 7.71 -0.17 2.42
N VAL A 143 6.83 0.63 2.98
CA VAL A 143 5.42 0.30 3.18
C VAL A 143 4.58 1.40 2.57
N GLY A 144 3.53 1.04 1.87
CA GLY A 144 2.60 1.96 1.24
C GLY A 144 1.16 1.68 1.61
N VAL A 145 0.35 2.72 1.55
CA VAL A 145 -1.12 2.65 1.65
C VAL A 145 -1.71 3.32 0.43
N SER A 146 -2.67 2.67 -0.20
CA SER A 146 -3.49 3.24 -1.26
C SER A 146 -4.96 3.09 -0.93
N VAL A 147 -5.74 4.13 -1.21
CA VAL A 147 -7.20 4.12 -1.10
C VAL A 147 -7.77 4.41 -2.48
N LEU A 148 -8.58 3.48 -2.97
CA LEU A 148 -9.17 3.52 -4.29
C LEU A 148 -10.68 3.61 -4.16
N ARG A 149 -11.31 4.49 -4.94
CA ARG A 149 -12.76 4.56 -5.02
C ARG A 149 -13.30 3.39 -5.85
N ILE A 150 -14.35 2.74 -5.34
CA ILE A 150 -15.11 1.75 -6.08
C ILE A 150 -16.22 2.50 -6.82
N GLU A 151 -16.19 2.45 -8.15
CA GLU A 151 -17.28 2.95 -8.98
C GLU A 151 -18.30 1.81 -9.17
N ASN A 152 -19.55 2.07 -8.79
CA ASN A 152 -20.69 1.15 -9.01
C ASN A 152 -21.29 1.35 -10.39
#